data_405c052fee0d320414ca7e176c84f2fe
#
_entry.id   405c052fee0d320414ca7e176c84f2fe
#
_cell.length_a   1.000
_cell.length_b   1.000
_cell.length_c   1.000
_cell.angle_alpha   90.00
_cell.angle_beta   90.00
_cell.angle_gamma   90.00
#
_symmetry.space_group_name_H-M   'P 1'
#
loop_
_entity.id
_entity.type
_entity.pdbx_description
1 polymer ?
#
loop_
_entity_poly.entity_id
_entity_poly.type
_entity_poly.pdbx_seq_one_letter_code
_entity_poly.pdbx_strand_id
1 'polypeptide(L)'
;MKKAISLILLVVVLTSFQQPKTLKGTWQFCGGNLNGKFNAAPKEYLMQRKYTATNYEAVMLEKDEKPYKYESGNYNLVGDTCLETQTFSALPSQLLNITLHYTYSMHHDTLVLKTKLPNGFIAEDYWKKVK
;
A
#
# COMPACT_ATOMS: atom_id res chain seq x y z
N MET A 1 -62.36 1.17 15.46
CA MET A 1 -61.39 0.68 14.43
C MET A 1 -59.98 1.15 14.81
N LYS A 2 -59.19 0.23 15.26
CA LYS A 2 -57.80 0.56 15.59
C LYS A 2 -56.94 0.35 14.33
N LYS A 3 -56.43 1.46 13.75
CA LYS A 3 -55.46 1.37 12.66
C LYS A 3 -54.10 1.06 13.29
N ALA A 4 -53.62 -0.16 13.08
CA ALA A 4 -52.28 -0.52 13.42
C ALA A 4 -51.31 0.17 12.42
N ILE A 5 -50.60 1.17 12.89
CA ILE A 5 -49.51 1.77 12.14
C ILE A 5 -48.32 0.84 12.30
N SER A 6 -48.07 0.02 11.27
CA SER A 6 -46.89 -0.80 11.19
C SER A 6 -45.70 0.14 10.93
N LEU A 7 -44.93 0.42 11.96
CA LEU A 7 -43.67 1.16 11.86
C LEU A 7 -42.65 0.19 11.28
N ILE A 8 -42.47 0.22 9.96
CA ILE A 8 -41.36 -0.48 9.30
C ILE A 8 -40.11 0.27 9.67
N LEU A 9 -39.41 -0.26 10.69
CA LEU A 9 -38.06 0.20 11.04
C LEU A 9 -37.14 -0.22 9.91
N LEU A 10 -36.89 0.69 8.98
CA LEU A 10 -35.86 0.51 7.94
C LEU A 10 -34.49 0.57 8.63
N VAL A 11 -34.00 -0.60 9.02
CA VAL A 11 -32.62 -0.72 9.48
C VAL A 11 -31.73 -0.54 8.26
N VAL A 12 -31.29 0.70 8.03
CA VAL A 12 -30.21 0.99 7.08
C VAL A 12 -28.94 0.42 7.70
N VAL A 13 -28.60 -0.80 7.29
CA VAL A 13 -27.30 -1.37 7.61
C VAL A 13 -26.29 -0.55 6.81
N LEU A 14 -25.77 0.50 7.44
CA LEU A 14 -24.57 1.19 6.93
C LEU A 14 -23.42 0.22 7.08
N THR A 15 -23.16 -0.57 6.03
CA THR A 15 -21.90 -1.27 5.90
C THR A 15 -20.84 -0.20 5.70
N SER A 16 -20.31 0.32 6.80
CA SER A 16 -19.14 1.18 6.76
C SER A 16 -17.96 0.32 6.31
N PHE A 17 -17.48 0.56 5.09
CA PHE A 17 -16.17 0.04 4.67
C PHE A 17 -15.13 0.69 5.56
N GLN A 18 -14.72 -0.02 6.61
CA GLN A 18 -13.62 0.46 7.45
C GLN A 18 -12.32 0.30 6.68
N GLN A 19 -11.58 1.39 6.54
CA GLN A 19 -10.20 1.34 6.05
C GLN A 19 -9.39 0.43 6.98
N PRO A 20 -8.48 -0.41 6.43
CA PRO A 20 -7.61 -1.22 7.27
C PRO A 20 -6.79 -0.32 8.19
N LYS A 21 -6.60 -0.76 9.44
CA LYS A 21 -5.77 -0.03 10.42
C LYS A 21 -4.28 -0.18 10.16
N THR A 22 -3.88 -1.24 9.46
CA THR A 22 -2.49 -1.53 9.09
C THR A 22 -2.45 -2.17 7.70
N LEU A 23 -1.27 -2.16 7.11
CA LEU A 23 -0.98 -2.90 5.87
C LEU A 23 -0.31 -4.25 6.16
N LYS A 24 -0.36 -4.71 7.40
CA LYS A 24 0.32 -5.92 7.87
C LYS A 24 0.16 -7.08 6.89
N GLY A 25 1.28 -7.67 6.51
CA GLY A 25 1.34 -8.79 5.57
C GLY A 25 2.44 -8.61 4.53
N THR A 26 2.45 -9.50 3.56
CA THR A 26 3.41 -9.48 2.46
C THR A 26 2.68 -9.13 1.16
N TRP A 27 3.26 -8.22 0.41
CA TRP A 27 2.72 -7.70 -0.83
C TRP A 27 3.77 -7.80 -1.93
N GLN A 28 3.35 -8.20 -3.12
CA GLN A 28 4.23 -8.35 -4.28
C GLN A 28 3.94 -7.29 -5.33
N PHE A 29 4.99 -6.62 -5.80
CA PHE A 29 4.88 -5.62 -6.85
C PHE A 29 4.41 -6.25 -8.16
N CYS A 30 3.37 -5.69 -8.74
CA CYS A 30 2.79 -6.19 -10.00
C CYS A 30 2.76 -5.13 -11.11
N GLY A 31 3.42 -4.01 -10.92
CA GLY A 31 3.53 -2.94 -11.90
C GLY A 31 3.21 -1.58 -11.31
N GLY A 32 3.42 -0.54 -12.09
CA GLY A 32 3.12 0.81 -11.67
C GLY A 32 3.17 1.81 -12.80
N ASN A 33 2.82 3.05 -12.48
CA ASN A 33 2.94 4.19 -13.37
C ASN A 33 3.87 5.22 -12.75
N LEU A 34 4.79 5.73 -13.54
CA LEU A 34 5.61 6.86 -13.15
C LEU A 34 5.35 7.99 -14.14
N ASN A 35 4.75 9.05 -13.65
CA ASN A 35 4.37 10.23 -14.44
C ASN A 35 3.58 9.88 -15.71
N GLY A 36 2.64 8.92 -15.58
CA GLY A 36 1.78 8.45 -16.66
C GLY A 36 2.37 7.34 -17.52
N LYS A 37 3.64 6.96 -17.32
CA LYS A 37 4.27 5.86 -18.04
C LYS A 37 4.19 4.57 -17.22
N PHE A 38 3.57 3.54 -17.80
CA PHE A 38 3.45 2.23 -17.18
C PHE A 38 4.80 1.49 -17.18
N ASN A 39 5.13 0.90 -16.04
CA ASN A 39 6.29 0.03 -15.86
C ASN A 39 5.79 -1.32 -15.34
N ALA A 40 6.07 -2.39 -16.10
CA ALA A 40 5.73 -3.73 -15.69
C ALA A 40 6.64 -4.21 -14.56
N ALA A 41 6.16 -5.17 -13.76
CA ALA A 41 7.00 -5.82 -12.78
C ALA A 41 8.16 -6.57 -13.48
N PRO A 42 9.36 -6.59 -12.87
CA PRO A 42 10.49 -7.35 -13.41
C PRO A 42 10.14 -8.83 -13.56
N LYS A 43 10.72 -9.49 -14.57
CA LYS A 43 10.50 -10.92 -14.84
C LYS A 43 11.57 -11.79 -14.19
N GLU A 44 12.76 -11.25 -13.97
CA GLU A 44 13.91 -11.99 -13.47
C GLU A 44 13.93 -12.13 -11.96
N TYR A 45 13.19 -11.27 -11.26
CA TYR A 45 13.11 -11.28 -9.80
C TYR A 45 11.76 -10.74 -9.32
N LEU A 46 11.43 -11.08 -8.07
CA LEU A 46 10.23 -10.56 -7.41
C LEU A 46 10.62 -9.41 -6.48
N MET A 47 9.78 -8.40 -6.42
CA MET A 47 9.89 -7.32 -5.43
C MET A 47 8.73 -7.47 -4.45
N GLN A 48 9.04 -7.60 -3.18
CA GLN A 48 8.04 -7.75 -2.13
C GLN A 48 8.24 -6.72 -1.04
N ARG A 49 7.13 -6.28 -0.46
CA ARG A 49 7.10 -5.48 0.77
C ARG A 49 6.46 -6.29 1.87
N LYS A 50 7.12 -6.32 3.02
CA LYS A 50 6.61 -6.94 4.25
C LYS A 50 6.29 -5.85 5.23
N TYR A 51 5.00 -5.73 5.57
CA TYR A 51 4.54 -4.74 6.53
C TYR A 51 4.26 -5.41 7.87
N THR A 52 4.77 -4.82 8.95
CA THR A 52 4.29 -5.06 10.31
C THR A 52 3.18 -4.04 10.63
N ALA A 53 2.81 -3.88 11.88
CA ALA A 53 1.85 -2.85 12.27
C ALA A 53 2.38 -1.42 12.08
N THR A 54 3.72 -1.22 12.10
CA THR A 54 4.35 0.11 12.12
C THR A 54 5.53 0.26 11.16
N ASN A 55 6.08 -0.85 10.65
CA ASN A 55 7.29 -0.84 9.82
C ASN A 55 7.06 -1.58 8.51
N TYR A 56 7.90 -1.28 7.55
CA TYR A 56 7.96 -2.05 6.31
C TYR A 56 9.40 -2.40 5.95
N GLU A 57 9.55 -3.47 5.21
CA GLU A 57 10.80 -3.94 4.65
C GLU A 57 10.56 -4.36 3.20
N ALA A 58 11.35 -3.81 2.29
CA ALA A 58 11.28 -4.12 0.87
C ALA A 58 12.45 -5.03 0.50
N VAL A 59 12.13 -6.15 -0.12
CA VAL A 59 13.10 -7.18 -0.49
C VAL A 59 12.97 -7.56 -1.96
N MET A 60 14.09 -7.93 -2.55
CA MET A 60 14.18 -8.51 -3.87
C MET A 60 14.44 -10.01 -3.71
N LEU A 61 13.67 -10.83 -4.42
CA LEU A 61 13.77 -12.28 -4.39
C LEU A 61 14.20 -12.79 -5.76
N GLU A 62 15.39 -13.37 -5.83
CA GLU A 62 15.90 -14.07 -6.99
C GLU A 62 15.97 -15.58 -6.73
N LYS A 63 15.82 -16.36 -7.80
CA LYS A 63 15.91 -17.82 -7.70
C LYS A 63 17.29 -18.24 -7.17
N ASP A 64 17.29 -19.15 -6.18
CA ASP A 64 18.48 -19.74 -5.55
C ASP A 64 19.38 -18.70 -4.82
N GLU A 65 18.89 -17.49 -4.60
CA GLU A 65 19.59 -16.44 -3.85
C GLU A 65 18.88 -16.12 -2.54
N LYS A 66 19.63 -15.60 -1.57
CA LYS A 66 19.06 -15.09 -0.33
C LYS A 66 18.26 -13.82 -0.62
N PRO A 67 17.15 -13.57 0.10
CA PRO A 67 16.43 -12.31 -0.02
C PRO A 67 17.37 -11.11 0.19
N TYR A 68 17.28 -10.14 -0.70
CA TYR A 68 18.07 -8.92 -0.63
C TYR A 68 17.20 -7.75 -0.20
N LYS A 69 17.45 -7.24 1.01
CA LYS A 69 16.75 -6.06 1.52
C LYS A 69 17.34 -4.82 0.86
N TYR A 70 16.52 -4.10 0.08
CA TYR A 70 16.99 -2.88 -0.58
C TYR A 70 16.45 -1.61 0.07
N GLU A 71 15.40 -1.70 0.90
CA GLU A 71 14.78 -0.55 1.53
C GLU A 71 14.04 -0.98 2.79
N SER A 72 13.96 -0.11 3.79
CA SER A 72 13.06 -0.29 4.92
C SER A 72 12.76 1.06 5.59
N GLY A 73 11.74 1.07 6.42
CA GLY A 73 11.32 2.26 7.13
C GLY A 73 10.12 2.02 8.01
N ASN A 74 9.46 3.09 8.36
CA ASN A 74 8.23 3.05 9.13
C ASN A 74 7.07 3.67 8.34
N TYR A 75 5.87 3.33 8.75
CA TYR A 75 4.66 3.89 8.15
C TYR A 75 3.55 4.08 9.18
N ASN A 76 2.61 4.94 8.85
CA ASN A 76 1.42 5.19 9.63
C ASN A 76 0.25 5.46 8.70
N LEU A 77 -0.92 4.86 8.99
CA LEU A 77 -2.14 5.10 8.24
C LEU A 77 -2.99 6.14 8.96
N VAL A 78 -3.35 7.21 8.26
CA VAL A 78 -4.22 8.28 8.74
C VAL A 78 -5.31 8.51 7.69
N GLY A 79 -6.53 8.02 7.94
CA GLY A 79 -7.60 8.06 6.95
C GLY A 79 -7.23 7.27 5.69
N ASP A 80 -7.26 7.92 4.54
CA ASP A 80 -6.87 7.37 3.25
C ASP A 80 -5.39 7.58 2.90
N THR A 81 -4.61 8.09 3.86
CA THR A 81 -3.21 8.46 3.66
C THR A 81 -2.30 7.48 4.38
N CYS A 82 -1.29 7.00 3.69
CA CYS A 82 -0.16 6.25 4.25
C CYS A 82 1.04 7.19 4.31
N LEU A 83 1.48 7.50 5.51
CA LEU A 83 2.70 8.28 5.75
C LEU A 83 3.85 7.29 5.85
N GLU A 84 4.79 7.34 4.92
CA GLU A 84 5.88 6.37 4.86
C GLU A 84 7.22 7.08 4.86
N THR A 85 8.10 6.69 5.79
CA THR A 85 9.43 7.27 5.93
C THR A 85 10.48 6.20 5.71
N GLN A 86 11.27 6.36 4.66
CA GLN A 86 12.42 5.49 4.39
C GLN A 86 13.53 5.81 5.39
N THR A 87 13.95 4.82 6.18
CA THR A 87 15.04 4.97 7.15
C THR A 87 16.30 4.21 6.77
N PHE A 88 16.19 3.30 5.82
CA PHE A 88 17.31 2.54 5.27
C PHE A 88 17.15 2.37 3.77
N SER A 89 18.25 2.50 3.04
CA SER A 89 18.36 2.15 1.63
C SER A 89 19.72 1.51 1.38
N ALA A 90 19.73 0.38 0.65
CA ALA A 90 20.96 -0.31 0.26
C ALA A 90 21.77 0.48 -0.78
N LEU A 91 21.10 1.35 -1.54
CA LEU A 91 21.69 2.24 -2.53
C LEU A 91 21.49 3.70 -2.11
N PRO A 92 22.32 4.63 -2.63
CA PRO A 92 22.09 6.05 -2.37
C PRO A 92 20.65 6.45 -2.73
N SER A 93 19.97 7.14 -1.82
CA SER A 93 18.57 7.51 -1.98
C SER A 93 18.35 8.96 -1.56
N GLN A 94 17.66 9.71 -2.40
CA GLN A 94 17.22 11.08 -2.09
C GLN A 94 15.98 11.08 -1.18
N LEU A 95 15.37 9.91 -0.94
CA LEU A 95 14.17 9.77 -0.11
C LEU A 95 14.49 9.41 1.34
N LEU A 96 15.75 9.18 1.68
CA LEU A 96 16.15 8.78 3.03
C LEU A 96 15.73 9.83 4.06
N ASN A 97 15.00 9.39 5.09
CA ASN A 97 14.44 10.23 6.16
C ASN A 97 13.42 11.28 5.68
N ILE A 98 12.89 11.12 4.48
CA ILE A 98 11.79 11.93 3.97
C ILE A 98 10.49 11.14 4.12
N THR A 99 9.48 11.79 4.68
CA THR A 99 8.13 11.21 4.78
C THR A 99 7.35 11.49 3.50
N LEU A 100 6.98 10.42 2.79
CA LEU A 100 6.11 10.51 1.64
C LEU A 100 4.66 10.32 2.08
N HIS A 101 3.77 11.08 1.46
CA HIS A 101 2.34 11.01 1.69
C HIS A 101 1.71 10.24 0.53
N TYR A 102 1.40 8.97 0.76
CA TYR A 102 0.69 8.16 -0.22
C TYR A 102 -0.81 8.22 0.03
N THR A 103 -1.61 8.37 -1.00
CA THR A 103 -2.97 7.88 -0.93
C THR A 103 -2.94 6.38 -1.16
N TYR A 104 -3.71 5.62 -0.38
CA TYR A 104 -3.80 4.18 -0.57
C TYR A 104 -5.24 3.75 -0.76
N SER A 105 -5.44 2.74 -1.59
CA SER A 105 -6.74 2.12 -1.80
C SER A 105 -6.57 0.62 -2.00
N MET A 106 -7.62 -0.12 -1.66
CA MET A 106 -7.68 -1.56 -1.83
C MET A 106 -8.69 -1.90 -2.90
N HIS A 107 -8.26 -2.66 -3.91
CA HIS A 107 -9.12 -3.21 -4.94
C HIS A 107 -8.99 -4.73 -4.91
N HIS A 108 -9.91 -5.40 -4.20
CA HIS A 108 -9.82 -6.83 -3.88
C HIS A 108 -8.53 -7.13 -3.09
N ASP A 109 -7.59 -7.86 -3.66
CA ASP A 109 -6.31 -8.20 -3.05
C ASP A 109 -5.15 -7.29 -3.48
N THR A 110 -5.46 -6.20 -4.20
CA THR A 110 -4.46 -5.28 -4.74
C THR A 110 -4.47 -3.96 -3.96
N LEU A 111 -3.31 -3.62 -3.41
CA LEU A 111 -3.04 -2.35 -2.77
C LEU A 111 -2.50 -1.38 -3.83
N VAL A 112 -3.11 -0.22 -3.95
CA VAL A 112 -2.65 0.87 -4.82
C VAL A 112 -2.09 1.98 -3.95
N LEU A 113 -0.82 2.32 -4.16
CA LEU A 113 -0.13 3.41 -3.48
C LEU A 113 0.21 4.50 -4.49
N LYS A 114 -0.25 5.72 -4.24
CA LYS A 114 -0.03 6.86 -5.13
C LYS A 114 0.54 8.03 -4.36
N THR A 115 1.61 8.63 -4.87
CA THR A 115 2.23 9.80 -4.26
C THR A 115 2.83 10.74 -5.30
N LYS A 116 3.04 11.98 -4.87
CA LYS A 116 3.86 12.95 -5.59
C LYS A 116 5.26 12.94 -4.99
N LEU A 117 6.25 12.60 -5.80
CA LEU A 117 7.66 12.57 -5.40
C LEU A 117 8.22 14.01 -5.25
N PRO A 118 9.35 14.20 -4.53
CA PRO A 118 9.97 15.52 -4.37
C PRO A 118 10.32 16.21 -5.69
N ASN A 119 10.61 15.45 -6.75
CA ASN A 119 10.86 15.99 -8.10
C ASN A 119 9.59 16.39 -8.86
N GLY A 120 8.40 16.23 -8.26
CA GLY A 120 7.11 16.55 -8.85
C GLY A 120 6.48 15.42 -9.67
N PHE A 121 7.16 14.30 -9.87
CA PHE A 121 6.61 13.15 -10.57
C PHE A 121 5.52 12.48 -9.73
N ILE A 122 4.49 11.99 -10.40
CA ILE A 122 3.43 11.20 -9.77
C ILE A 122 3.79 9.72 -9.94
N ALA A 123 3.93 9.01 -8.81
CA ALA A 123 4.18 7.57 -8.76
C ALA A 123 2.93 6.86 -8.28
N GLU A 124 2.55 5.80 -8.97
CA GLU A 124 1.44 4.92 -8.59
C GLU A 124 1.89 3.48 -8.72
N ASP A 125 1.88 2.74 -7.61
CA ASP A 125 2.37 1.36 -7.55
C ASP A 125 1.25 0.41 -7.16
N TYR A 126 1.27 -0.77 -7.76
CA TYR A 126 0.30 -1.83 -7.54
C TYR A 126 0.99 -3.02 -6.85
N TRP A 127 0.44 -3.40 -5.71
CA TRP A 127 0.97 -4.47 -4.86
C TRP A 127 -0.12 -5.49 -4.60
N LYS A 128 0.14 -6.74 -4.93
CA LYS A 128 -0.79 -7.83 -4.73
C LYS A 128 -0.48 -8.57 -3.43
N LYS A 129 -1.52 -8.87 -2.65
CA LYS A 129 -1.37 -9.63 -1.40
C LYS A 129 -0.81 -11.02 -1.69
N VAL A 130 0.24 -11.40 -0.99
CA VAL A 130 0.81 -12.74 -1.02
C VAL A 130 0.15 -13.57 0.06
N LYS A 131 -0.33 -14.72 -0.32
CA LYS A 131 -0.99 -15.66 0.60
C LYS A 131 0.02 -16.53 1.34
#